data_af86dbd0d5224121573380e47cfd079d
#
_entry.id   af86dbd0d5224121573380e47cfd079d
#
_cell.length_a   1.000
_cell.length_b   1.000
_cell.length_c   1.000
_cell.angle_alpha   90.00
_cell.angle_beta   90.00
_cell.angle_gamma   90.00
#
_symmetry.space_group_name_H-M   'P 1'
#
loop_
_entity.id
_entity.type
_entity.pdbx_description
1 polymer ?
#
loop_
_entity_poly.entity_id
_entity_poly.type
_entity_poly.pdbx_seq_one_letter_code
_entity_poly.pdbx_strand_id
1 'polypeptide(L)'
;MKRIAITPRPYWRERAAEYGFSFHTIEGAPYWDESAYYAFTLQQIENDLETPSAELHEMALELVDEVVRSEGLMTQLAIPVPFRDWIAQSWQRREAYLYGRLDFAYNGRGPAKLYELNYDTPTSLYEAAFFQWGWLEDQQANGQLPAHADQFNRIHEALVERFAELSAQLPAPLYFSAVRESTEDQGTVAYVRDCAAQAGLYGLDIAIEDIGLSEDGRFTALDDTVIGSLFKLYPLEDLMAEEFGAALPDSGVQLLEPAWKAVLSNKGILPLLWQRYPNHPNLLEAHFDENTGTLPSGWVRKPLYSREGANVSLCLPDGRLEHSIGPYNGPFIRQALHVLPDFDGNYPLIGSWLVGDEACGIGIREDNSRITRDSARFLPHAIIDHAPPVSSSTRIYL
;
A
#
# COMPACT_ATOMS: atom_id res chain seq x y z
N MET A 1 8.47 18.92 -4.52
CA MET A 1 7.16 18.77 -3.88
C MET A 1 6.80 20.02 -3.08
N LYS A 2 5.55 20.48 -3.12
CA LYS A 2 5.05 21.64 -2.36
C LYS A 2 3.62 21.33 -1.89
N ARG A 3 3.28 21.71 -0.66
CA ARG A 3 1.91 21.70 -0.16
C ARG A 3 1.24 23.03 -0.54
N ILE A 4 0.15 22.99 -1.28
CA ILE A 4 -0.55 24.18 -1.80
C ILE A 4 -1.99 24.16 -1.29
N ALA A 5 -2.39 25.21 -0.59
CA ALA A 5 -3.78 25.41 -0.19
C ALA A 5 -4.65 25.67 -1.43
N ILE A 6 -5.84 25.07 -1.46
CA ILE A 6 -6.81 25.24 -2.55
C ILE A 6 -8.21 25.29 -1.96
N THR A 7 -9.14 25.92 -2.66
CA THR A 7 -10.55 25.92 -2.25
C THR A 7 -11.16 24.55 -2.56
N PRO A 8 -11.70 23.84 -1.54
CA PRO A 8 -12.41 22.59 -1.78
C PRO A 8 -13.56 22.74 -2.76
N ARG A 9 -13.83 21.70 -3.55
CA ARG A 9 -15.02 21.66 -4.40
C ARG A 9 -16.28 21.77 -3.53
N PRO A 10 -17.21 22.71 -3.77
CA PRO A 10 -18.37 22.87 -2.89
C PRO A 10 -19.31 21.65 -2.90
N TYR A 11 -19.24 20.83 -3.95
CA TYR A 11 -20.09 19.65 -4.18
C TYR A 11 -19.35 18.31 -4.04
N TRP A 12 -18.17 18.29 -3.40
CA TRP A 12 -17.36 17.07 -3.36
C TRP A 12 -18.04 15.93 -2.56
N ARG A 13 -18.89 16.28 -1.57
CA ARG A 13 -19.62 15.25 -0.81
C ARG A 13 -20.73 14.61 -1.62
N GLU A 14 -21.38 15.37 -2.49
CA GLU A 14 -22.35 14.86 -3.48
C GLU A 14 -21.64 13.91 -4.45
N ARG A 15 -20.45 14.30 -4.94
CA ARG A 15 -19.61 13.40 -5.76
C ARG A 15 -19.19 12.14 -5.01
N ALA A 16 -18.77 12.25 -3.75
CA ALA A 16 -18.43 11.10 -2.93
C ALA A 16 -19.62 10.14 -2.80
N ALA A 17 -20.84 10.66 -2.58
CA ALA A 17 -22.04 9.84 -2.51
C ALA A 17 -22.39 9.18 -3.86
N GLU A 18 -22.26 9.90 -4.98
CA GLU A 18 -22.47 9.36 -6.34
C GLU A 18 -21.52 8.18 -6.64
N TYR A 19 -20.28 8.26 -6.16
CA TYR A 19 -19.23 7.27 -6.41
C TYR A 19 -19.10 6.22 -5.29
N GLY A 20 -20.02 6.22 -4.32
CA GLY A 20 -20.01 5.24 -3.22
C GLY A 20 -18.88 5.43 -2.18
N PHE A 21 -18.24 6.60 -2.16
CA PHE A 21 -17.20 6.92 -1.18
C PHE A 21 -17.82 7.31 0.16
N SER A 22 -18.29 6.33 0.92
CA SER A 22 -19.02 6.56 2.18
C SER A 22 -18.10 6.83 3.38
N PHE A 23 -16.84 6.44 3.31
CA PHE A 23 -15.85 6.54 4.39
C PHE A 23 -14.95 7.80 4.31
N HIS A 24 -15.34 8.83 3.55
CA HIS A 24 -14.62 10.10 3.44
C HIS A 24 -14.51 10.89 4.76
N THR A 25 -15.27 10.48 5.78
CA THR A 25 -15.28 11.06 7.13
C THR A 25 -15.33 9.91 8.13
N ILE A 26 -14.31 9.78 8.98
CA ILE A 26 -14.17 8.71 9.96
C ILE A 26 -14.33 9.34 11.35
N GLU A 27 -15.25 8.82 12.19
CA GLU A 27 -15.53 9.31 13.54
C GLU A 27 -15.77 10.83 13.63
N GLY A 28 -16.33 11.43 12.56
CA GLY A 28 -16.60 12.87 12.47
C GLY A 28 -15.39 13.73 12.08
N ALA A 29 -14.21 13.14 11.91
CA ALA A 29 -13.03 13.81 11.37
C ALA A 29 -12.90 13.60 9.84
N PRO A 30 -12.46 14.63 9.09
CA PRO A 30 -12.21 14.46 7.66
C PRO A 30 -11.10 13.43 7.42
N TYR A 31 -11.40 12.38 6.67
CA TYR A 31 -10.42 11.46 6.11
C TYR A 31 -9.97 11.94 4.73
N TRP A 32 -10.91 12.23 3.81
CA TRP A 32 -10.62 12.92 2.56
C TRP A 32 -10.57 14.44 2.80
N ASP A 33 -9.44 15.08 2.44
CA ASP A 33 -9.22 16.53 2.65
C ASP A 33 -8.81 17.22 1.35
N GLU A 34 -9.68 18.10 0.84
CA GLU A 34 -9.44 18.92 -0.34
C GLU A 34 -8.95 20.34 -0.02
N SER A 35 -8.64 20.66 1.23
CA SER A 35 -8.20 22.00 1.61
C SER A 35 -6.79 22.34 1.10
N ALA A 36 -6.04 21.32 0.69
CA ALA A 36 -4.73 21.45 0.07
C ALA A 36 -4.46 20.24 -0.85
N TYR A 37 -3.42 20.38 -1.66
CA TYR A 37 -2.88 19.29 -2.45
C TYR A 37 -1.36 19.38 -2.50
N TYR A 38 -0.72 18.29 -2.91
CA TYR A 38 0.72 18.23 -3.09
C TYR A 38 1.10 18.37 -4.56
N ALA A 39 1.83 19.44 -4.89
CA ALA A 39 2.32 19.71 -6.23
C ALA A 39 3.72 19.13 -6.44
N PHE A 40 3.88 18.42 -7.54
CA PHE A 40 5.13 17.82 -8.00
C PHE A 40 5.51 18.34 -9.38
N THR A 41 6.79 18.18 -9.75
CA THR A 41 7.22 18.20 -11.15
C THR A 41 7.22 16.78 -11.69
N LEU A 42 7.11 16.61 -13.02
CA LEU A 42 7.22 15.30 -13.66
C LEU A 42 8.56 14.62 -13.32
N GLN A 43 9.65 15.39 -13.33
CA GLN A 43 10.98 14.89 -12.96
C GLN A 43 11.03 14.33 -11.53
N GLN A 44 10.34 14.97 -10.56
CA GLN A 44 10.25 14.44 -9.19
C GLN A 44 9.50 13.11 -9.13
N ILE A 45 8.46 12.97 -9.94
CA ILE A 45 7.72 11.70 -10.02
C ILE A 45 8.62 10.62 -10.64
N GLU A 46 9.11 10.84 -11.86
CA GLU A 46 9.88 9.83 -12.61
C GLU A 46 11.17 9.41 -11.89
N ASN A 47 11.98 10.38 -11.41
CA ASN A 47 13.30 10.08 -10.89
C ASN A 47 13.34 9.76 -9.39
N ASP A 48 12.43 10.36 -8.61
CA ASP A 48 12.53 10.26 -7.15
C ASP A 48 11.48 9.31 -6.54
N LEU A 49 10.43 8.92 -7.30
CA LEU A 49 9.37 8.03 -6.82
C LEU A 49 9.15 6.81 -7.73
N GLU A 50 8.84 6.98 -9.02
CA GLU A 50 8.52 5.89 -9.94
C GLU A 50 9.71 4.95 -10.15
N THR A 51 10.85 5.47 -10.63
CA THR A 51 12.06 4.67 -10.84
C THR A 51 12.54 3.98 -9.56
N PRO A 52 12.66 4.66 -8.39
CA PRO A 52 13.01 3.99 -7.15
C PRO A 52 11.98 2.94 -6.69
N SER A 53 10.69 3.13 -6.96
CA SER A 53 9.68 2.13 -6.62
C SER A 53 9.87 0.83 -7.40
N ALA A 54 10.13 0.93 -8.71
CA ALA A 54 10.43 -0.23 -9.55
C ALA A 54 11.72 -0.94 -9.09
N GLU A 55 12.80 -0.19 -8.85
CA GLU A 55 14.07 -0.75 -8.37
C GLU A 55 13.92 -1.46 -7.02
N LEU A 56 13.27 -0.83 -6.04
CA LEU A 56 13.05 -1.43 -4.72
C LEU A 56 12.12 -2.64 -4.78
N HIS A 57 11.18 -2.67 -5.71
CA HIS A 57 10.32 -3.83 -5.95
C HIS A 57 11.15 -5.02 -6.44
N GLU A 58 11.99 -4.84 -7.46
CA GLU A 58 12.89 -5.90 -7.95
C GLU A 58 13.79 -6.42 -6.83
N MET A 59 14.42 -5.53 -6.06
CA MET A 59 15.24 -5.89 -4.90
C MET A 59 14.46 -6.69 -3.85
N ALA A 60 13.20 -6.33 -3.61
CA ALA A 60 12.33 -7.05 -2.68
C ALA A 60 11.99 -8.45 -3.18
N LEU A 61 11.70 -8.62 -4.47
CA LEU A 61 11.44 -9.94 -5.07
C LEU A 61 12.68 -10.85 -5.06
N GLU A 62 13.88 -10.30 -5.33
CA GLU A 62 15.14 -11.06 -5.19
C GLU A 62 15.30 -11.58 -3.75
N LEU A 63 14.94 -10.77 -2.76
CA LEU A 63 15.06 -11.14 -1.36
C LEU A 63 14.01 -12.18 -0.96
N VAL A 64 12.80 -12.17 -1.53
CA VAL A 64 11.82 -13.26 -1.34
C VAL A 64 12.43 -14.60 -1.76
N ASP A 65 13.10 -14.64 -2.91
CA ASP A 65 13.74 -15.86 -3.42
C ASP A 65 14.82 -16.40 -2.47
N GLU A 66 15.57 -15.53 -1.78
CA GLU A 66 16.53 -15.91 -0.75
C GLU A 66 15.84 -16.40 0.54
N VAL A 67 14.80 -15.68 0.99
CA VAL A 67 14.08 -15.98 2.24
C VAL A 67 13.40 -17.34 2.17
N VAL A 68 12.69 -17.63 1.09
CA VAL A 68 11.92 -18.90 0.97
C VAL A 68 12.80 -20.13 0.89
N ARG A 69 14.10 -19.97 0.64
CA ARG A 69 15.10 -21.06 0.65
C ARG A 69 15.85 -21.20 1.96
N SER A 70 15.60 -20.34 2.95
CA SER A 70 16.36 -20.26 4.19
C SER A 70 15.48 -20.32 5.43
N GLU A 71 15.53 -21.46 6.13
CA GLU A 71 14.90 -21.63 7.44
C GLU A 71 15.33 -20.56 8.46
N GLY A 72 16.60 -20.13 8.38
CA GLY A 72 17.15 -19.08 9.24
C GLY A 72 16.48 -17.73 8.99
N LEU A 73 16.32 -17.31 7.72
CA LEU A 73 15.68 -16.06 7.36
C LEU A 73 14.18 -16.08 7.67
N MET A 74 13.48 -17.19 7.39
CA MET A 74 12.08 -17.37 7.80
C MET A 74 11.90 -17.26 9.31
N THR A 75 12.86 -17.77 10.09
CA THR A 75 12.85 -17.65 11.55
C THR A 75 13.05 -16.19 11.99
N GLN A 76 13.97 -15.46 11.37
CA GLN A 76 14.19 -14.04 11.66
C GLN A 76 12.96 -13.20 11.36
N LEU A 77 12.20 -13.55 10.32
CA LEU A 77 10.93 -12.92 9.97
C LEU A 77 9.76 -13.41 10.85
N ALA A 78 10.00 -14.27 11.83
CA ALA A 78 8.96 -14.87 12.67
C ALA A 78 7.84 -15.55 11.88
N ILE A 79 8.15 -16.10 10.69
CA ILE A 79 7.20 -16.89 9.90
C ILE A 79 6.93 -18.20 10.61
N PRO A 80 5.65 -18.53 10.94
CA PRO A 80 5.34 -19.75 11.68
C PRO A 80 5.73 -21.00 10.91
N VAL A 81 6.36 -21.96 11.61
CA VAL A 81 6.89 -23.18 10.99
C VAL A 81 5.87 -23.94 10.12
N PRO A 82 4.59 -24.11 10.53
CA PRO A 82 3.62 -24.86 9.72
C PRO A 82 3.33 -24.27 8.34
N PHE A 83 3.63 -22.98 8.11
CA PHE A 83 3.32 -22.29 6.85
C PHE A 83 4.53 -22.07 5.94
N ARG A 84 5.75 -22.39 6.39
CA ARG A 84 6.99 -22.10 5.64
C ARG A 84 7.03 -22.81 4.30
N ASP A 85 6.70 -24.10 4.26
CA ASP A 85 6.67 -24.85 3.01
C ASP A 85 5.60 -24.34 2.05
N TRP A 86 4.43 -23.96 2.55
CA TRP A 86 3.36 -23.38 1.77
C TRP A 86 3.78 -22.02 1.14
N ILE A 87 4.38 -21.14 1.93
CA ILE A 87 4.91 -19.86 1.46
C ILE A 87 6.00 -20.08 0.39
N ALA A 88 6.91 -21.03 0.62
CA ALA A 88 7.97 -21.36 -0.34
C ALA A 88 7.39 -21.95 -1.64
N GLN A 89 6.39 -22.83 -1.55
CA GLN A 89 5.71 -23.40 -2.73
C GLN A 89 4.93 -22.33 -3.50
N SER A 90 4.26 -21.41 -2.80
CA SER A 90 3.55 -20.28 -3.41
C SER A 90 4.49 -19.45 -4.31
N TRP A 91 5.69 -19.14 -3.80
CA TRP A 91 6.73 -18.46 -4.60
C TRP A 91 7.22 -19.29 -5.78
N GLN A 92 7.53 -20.55 -5.56
CA GLN A 92 8.04 -21.46 -6.60
C GLN A 92 7.04 -21.69 -7.74
N ARG A 93 5.74 -21.72 -7.41
CA ARG A 93 4.64 -21.84 -8.38
C ARG A 93 4.34 -20.54 -9.09
N ARG A 94 4.97 -19.42 -8.66
CA ARG A 94 4.68 -18.08 -9.17
C ARG A 94 3.19 -17.77 -9.11
N GLU A 95 2.60 -18.03 -7.94
CA GLU A 95 1.18 -17.76 -7.75
C GLU A 95 0.85 -16.31 -8.06
N ALA A 96 -0.33 -16.12 -8.65
CA ALA A 96 -0.82 -14.83 -9.10
C ALA A 96 -0.84 -13.82 -7.96
N TYR A 97 -0.42 -12.59 -8.24
CA TYR A 97 -0.48 -11.46 -7.31
C TYR A 97 -0.95 -10.21 -8.04
N LEU A 98 -1.56 -9.30 -7.31
CA LEU A 98 -2.21 -8.14 -7.88
C LEU A 98 -1.36 -6.87 -7.70
N TYR A 99 -1.04 -6.48 -6.45
CA TYR A 99 -0.50 -5.17 -6.16
C TYR A 99 0.40 -5.12 -4.91
N GLY A 100 0.98 -3.96 -4.67
CA GLY A 100 1.69 -3.61 -3.44
C GLY A 100 1.82 -2.10 -3.31
N ARG A 101 2.21 -1.62 -2.12
CA ARG A 101 2.47 -0.21 -1.86
C ARG A 101 3.78 -0.05 -1.10
N LEU A 102 4.62 0.85 -1.57
CA LEU A 102 5.83 1.31 -0.90
C LEU A 102 5.55 2.65 -0.22
N ASP A 103 5.82 2.76 1.07
CA ASP A 103 5.59 3.98 1.81
C ASP A 103 6.91 4.77 1.96
N PHE A 104 6.93 6.01 1.44
CA PHE A 104 8.11 6.87 1.38
C PHE A 104 7.99 8.15 2.19
N ALA A 105 9.09 8.53 2.82
CA ALA A 105 9.33 9.90 3.23
C ALA A 105 10.05 10.66 2.12
N TYR A 106 9.47 11.76 1.63
CA TYR A 106 10.02 12.56 0.55
C TYR A 106 9.68 14.04 0.72
N ASN A 107 10.66 14.92 0.58
CA ASN A 107 10.53 16.36 0.76
C ASN A 107 10.61 17.16 -0.55
N GLY A 108 10.65 16.47 -1.70
CA GLY A 108 10.82 17.09 -3.01
C GLY A 108 12.26 17.32 -3.43
N ARG A 109 13.24 16.79 -2.67
CA ARG A 109 14.67 16.92 -2.97
C ARG A 109 15.43 15.67 -2.57
N GLY A 110 16.26 15.18 -3.49
CA GLY A 110 17.08 13.98 -3.27
C GLY A 110 16.24 12.70 -3.17
N PRO A 111 16.86 11.58 -2.80
CA PRO A 111 16.19 10.30 -2.79
C PRO A 111 15.05 10.22 -1.78
N ALA A 112 13.88 9.74 -2.21
CA ALA A 112 12.82 9.33 -1.30
C ALA A 112 13.30 8.18 -0.42
N LYS A 113 12.91 8.16 0.86
CA LYS A 113 13.35 7.15 1.84
C LYS A 113 12.25 6.16 2.13
N LEU A 114 12.52 4.89 1.87
CA LEU A 114 11.59 3.79 2.13
C LEU A 114 11.38 3.60 3.65
N TYR A 115 10.12 3.68 4.08
CA TYR A 115 9.72 3.43 5.46
C TYR A 115 9.26 2.00 5.68
N GLU A 116 8.48 1.47 4.73
CA GLU A 116 7.94 0.11 4.80
C GLU A 116 7.39 -0.36 3.44
N LEU A 117 7.16 -1.65 3.35
CA LEU A 117 6.46 -2.31 2.27
C LEU A 117 5.11 -2.81 2.77
N ASN A 118 4.06 -2.60 1.99
CA ASN A 118 2.69 -3.06 2.25
C ASN A 118 2.22 -3.87 1.03
N TYR A 119 2.47 -5.18 1.06
CA TYR A 119 2.26 -6.04 -0.12
C TYR A 119 1.12 -7.05 0.05
N ASP A 120 0.49 -7.08 1.22
CA ASP A 120 -0.65 -7.97 1.47
C ASP A 120 -1.99 -7.21 1.46
N THR A 121 -2.15 -6.25 2.36
CA THR A 121 -3.41 -5.50 2.55
C THR A 121 -3.17 -3.98 2.56
N PRO A 122 -2.59 -3.37 1.52
CA PRO A 122 -2.45 -1.92 1.46
C PRO A 122 -3.82 -1.25 1.33
N THR A 123 -4.10 -0.26 2.19
CA THR A 123 -5.32 0.56 2.18
C THR A 123 -5.14 1.86 1.40
N SER A 124 -6.20 2.68 1.27
CA SER A 124 -6.24 3.94 0.50
C SER A 124 -6.07 3.75 -1.02
N LEU A 125 -6.49 2.59 -1.54
CA LEU A 125 -6.42 2.28 -2.97
C LEU A 125 -7.46 3.06 -3.77
N TYR A 126 -8.71 3.06 -3.31
CA TYR A 126 -9.83 3.73 -3.97
C TYR A 126 -9.57 5.24 -4.12
N GLU A 127 -9.06 5.86 -3.07
CA GLU A 127 -8.70 7.28 -3.03
C GLU A 127 -7.58 7.58 -4.03
N ALA A 128 -6.55 6.74 -4.03
CA ALA A 128 -5.38 6.91 -4.90
C ALA A 128 -5.70 6.62 -6.37
N ALA A 129 -6.47 5.59 -6.66
CA ALA A 129 -6.73 5.16 -8.01
C ALA A 129 -7.85 5.96 -8.70
N PHE A 130 -8.90 6.30 -7.96
CA PHE A 130 -10.14 6.82 -8.55
C PHE A 130 -10.54 8.21 -8.06
N PHE A 131 -10.72 8.41 -6.75
CA PHE A 131 -11.36 9.63 -6.26
C PHE A 131 -10.50 10.89 -6.45
N GLN A 132 -9.16 10.78 -6.32
CA GLN A 132 -8.26 11.91 -6.57
C GLN A 132 -8.19 12.30 -8.05
N TRP A 133 -8.45 11.38 -8.99
CA TRP A 133 -8.53 11.73 -10.41
C TRP A 133 -9.74 12.62 -10.70
N GLY A 134 -10.92 12.25 -10.20
CA GLY A 134 -12.10 13.10 -10.31
C GLY A 134 -11.94 14.48 -9.66
N TRP A 135 -11.13 14.56 -8.58
CA TRP A 135 -10.75 15.85 -8.00
C TRP A 135 -9.91 16.70 -8.99
N LEU A 136 -8.94 16.11 -9.66
CA LEU A 136 -8.10 16.81 -10.64
C LEU A 136 -8.95 17.36 -11.78
N GLU A 137 -9.78 16.53 -12.40
CA GLU A 137 -10.65 16.94 -13.52
C GLU A 137 -11.60 18.08 -13.14
N ASP A 138 -12.24 17.99 -11.99
CA ASP A 138 -13.12 19.04 -11.49
C ASP A 138 -12.36 20.34 -11.18
N GLN A 139 -11.17 20.28 -10.60
CA GLN A 139 -10.37 21.48 -10.31
C GLN A 139 -9.82 22.13 -11.57
N GLN A 140 -9.52 21.37 -12.61
CA GLN A 140 -9.20 21.89 -13.95
C GLN A 140 -10.42 22.58 -14.58
N ALA A 141 -11.57 21.92 -14.56
CA ALA A 141 -12.82 22.45 -15.10
C ALA A 141 -13.25 23.76 -14.40
N ASN A 142 -12.99 23.84 -13.08
CA ASN A 142 -13.26 25.03 -12.27
C ASN A 142 -12.17 26.13 -12.41
N GLY A 143 -11.11 25.91 -13.19
CA GLY A 143 -10.01 26.84 -13.39
C GLY A 143 -9.11 27.05 -12.15
N GLN A 144 -9.17 26.16 -11.17
CA GLN A 144 -8.31 26.17 -9.97
C GLN A 144 -6.95 25.55 -10.23
N LEU A 145 -6.88 24.61 -11.16
CA LEU A 145 -5.65 24.02 -11.67
C LEU A 145 -5.45 24.33 -13.16
N PRO A 146 -4.19 24.41 -13.63
CA PRO A 146 -3.91 24.54 -15.05
C PRO A 146 -4.49 23.37 -15.85
N ALA A 147 -4.94 23.61 -17.08
CA ALA A 147 -5.46 22.55 -17.96
C ALA A 147 -4.44 21.46 -18.33
N HIS A 148 -3.15 21.73 -18.10
CA HIS A 148 -2.05 20.76 -18.32
C HIS A 148 -1.59 20.06 -17.02
N ALA A 149 -2.24 20.33 -15.89
CA ALA A 149 -1.96 19.58 -14.67
C ALA A 149 -2.32 18.10 -14.90
N ASP A 150 -1.55 17.21 -14.31
CA ASP A 150 -1.71 15.76 -14.44
C ASP A 150 -1.50 15.08 -13.07
N GLN A 151 -1.65 13.77 -13.02
CA GLN A 151 -1.33 12.95 -11.86
C GLN A 151 -0.44 11.77 -12.26
N PHE A 152 0.40 11.31 -11.35
CA PHE A 152 0.97 9.98 -11.47
C PHE A 152 -0.08 8.99 -10.95
N ASN A 153 -0.95 8.56 -11.84
CA ASN A 153 -2.11 7.75 -11.50
C ASN A 153 -2.62 6.96 -12.71
N ARG A 154 -2.05 5.80 -12.92
CA ARG A 154 -2.50 4.77 -13.86
C ARG A 154 -2.99 3.52 -13.12
N ILE A 155 -3.29 3.66 -11.81
CA ILE A 155 -3.60 2.52 -10.94
C ILE A 155 -4.84 1.77 -11.44
N HIS A 156 -5.91 2.49 -11.83
CA HIS A 156 -7.15 1.89 -12.28
C HIS A 156 -6.96 1.02 -13.53
N GLU A 157 -6.35 1.59 -14.55
CA GLU A 157 -6.08 0.90 -15.82
C GLU A 157 -5.17 -0.30 -15.59
N ALA A 158 -4.12 -0.14 -14.79
CA ALA A 158 -3.19 -1.21 -14.45
C ALA A 158 -3.89 -2.37 -13.71
N LEU A 159 -4.82 -2.08 -12.80
CA LEU A 159 -5.61 -3.12 -12.12
C LEU A 159 -6.49 -3.90 -13.10
N VAL A 160 -7.19 -3.22 -14.01
CA VAL A 160 -8.02 -3.87 -15.03
C VAL A 160 -7.17 -4.74 -15.95
N GLU A 161 -6.06 -4.21 -16.45
CA GLU A 161 -5.11 -4.95 -17.29
C GLU A 161 -4.55 -6.18 -16.54
N ARG A 162 -4.15 -5.99 -15.26
CA ARG A 162 -3.60 -7.08 -14.45
C ARG A 162 -4.62 -8.18 -14.20
N PHE A 163 -5.87 -7.85 -13.89
CA PHE A 163 -6.92 -8.86 -13.77
C PHE A 163 -7.16 -9.61 -15.08
N ALA A 164 -7.10 -8.95 -16.23
CA ALA A 164 -7.22 -9.61 -17.53
C ALA A 164 -6.07 -10.62 -17.75
N GLU A 165 -4.82 -10.27 -17.39
CA GLU A 165 -3.66 -11.17 -17.44
C GLU A 165 -3.83 -12.39 -16.52
N LEU A 166 -4.37 -12.16 -15.31
CA LEU A 166 -4.54 -13.21 -14.30
C LEU A 166 -5.76 -14.10 -14.54
N SER A 167 -6.67 -13.73 -15.43
CA SER A 167 -7.97 -14.38 -15.62
C SER A 167 -7.89 -15.88 -15.84
N ALA A 168 -6.89 -16.36 -16.59
CA ALA A 168 -6.68 -17.79 -16.85
C ALA A 168 -6.13 -18.57 -15.64
N GLN A 169 -5.61 -17.87 -14.63
CA GLN A 169 -5.01 -18.48 -13.45
C GLN A 169 -5.97 -18.49 -12.25
N LEU A 170 -7.05 -17.70 -12.31
CA LEU A 170 -8.00 -17.54 -11.19
C LEU A 170 -9.25 -18.40 -11.44
N PRO A 171 -9.50 -19.44 -10.63
CA PRO A 171 -10.76 -20.18 -10.69
C PRO A 171 -11.96 -19.26 -10.50
N ALA A 172 -13.00 -19.42 -11.34
CA ALA A 172 -14.25 -18.67 -11.22
C ALA A 172 -15.28 -19.43 -10.35
N PRO A 173 -16.08 -18.72 -9.55
CA PRO A 173 -16.04 -17.27 -9.28
C PRO A 173 -14.83 -16.86 -8.44
N LEU A 174 -14.32 -15.63 -8.64
CA LEU A 174 -13.38 -15.02 -7.73
C LEU A 174 -14.18 -14.38 -6.57
N TYR A 175 -13.96 -14.85 -5.37
CA TYR A 175 -14.56 -14.25 -4.18
C TYR A 175 -13.77 -13.05 -3.72
N PHE A 176 -14.47 -12.02 -3.21
CA PHE A 176 -13.90 -10.79 -2.68
C PHE A 176 -14.32 -10.63 -1.22
N SER A 177 -13.34 -10.46 -0.33
CA SER A 177 -13.59 -10.54 1.10
C SER A 177 -12.87 -9.45 1.90
N ALA A 178 -13.59 -8.89 2.86
CA ALA A 178 -13.10 -8.05 3.93
C ALA A 178 -13.90 -8.28 5.21
N VAL A 179 -13.47 -7.67 6.32
CA VAL A 179 -14.23 -7.66 7.59
C VAL A 179 -15.56 -6.95 7.39
N ARG A 180 -16.65 -7.54 7.87
CA ARG A 180 -18.03 -7.05 7.68
C ARG A 180 -18.21 -5.62 8.20
N GLU A 181 -17.65 -5.32 9.36
CA GLU A 181 -17.84 -4.04 10.05
C GLU A 181 -16.94 -2.91 9.52
N SER A 182 -15.92 -3.22 8.68
CA SER A 182 -15.02 -2.22 8.12
C SER A 182 -15.60 -1.60 6.85
N THR A 183 -16.17 -0.41 6.98
CA THR A 183 -16.76 0.33 5.83
C THR A 183 -15.68 0.70 4.79
N GLU A 184 -14.47 1.05 5.23
CA GLU A 184 -13.34 1.37 4.35
C GLU A 184 -12.90 0.16 3.54
N ASP A 185 -12.69 -0.98 4.21
CA ASP A 185 -12.27 -2.21 3.53
C ASP A 185 -13.35 -2.71 2.56
N GLN A 186 -14.63 -2.66 2.95
CA GLN A 186 -15.74 -3.02 2.07
C GLN A 186 -15.78 -2.12 0.82
N GLY A 187 -15.54 -0.81 0.97
CA GLY A 187 -15.46 0.12 -0.15
C GLY A 187 -14.28 -0.19 -1.08
N THR A 188 -13.11 -0.50 -0.51
CA THR A 188 -11.92 -0.90 -1.27
C THR A 188 -12.15 -2.21 -2.01
N VAL A 189 -12.71 -3.22 -1.34
CA VAL A 189 -13.03 -4.53 -1.96
C VAL A 189 -14.04 -4.38 -3.09
N ALA A 190 -15.09 -3.57 -2.91
CA ALA A 190 -16.08 -3.31 -3.96
C ALA A 190 -15.42 -2.65 -5.20
N TYR A 191 -14.48 -1.73 -5.00
CA TYR A 191 -13.72 -1.11 -6.07
C TYR A 191 -12.83 -2.12 -6.81
N VAL A 192 -12.09 -2.97 -6.09
CA VAL A 192 -11.23 -4.00 -6.70
C VAL A 192 -12.06 -5.02 -7.48
N ARG A 193 -13.25 -5.39 -6.97
CA ARG A 193 -14.20 -6.25 -7.69
C ARG A 193 -14.71 -5.60 -8.97
N ASP A 194 -14.94 -4.28 -8.97
CA ASP A 194 -15.34 -3.56 -10.17
C ASP A 194 -14.24 -3.58 -11.24
N CYS A 195 -12.97 -3.38 -10.85
CA CYS A 195 -11.83 -3.54 -11.76
C CYS A 195 -11.76 -4.96 -12.36
N ALA A 196 -11.98 -6.00 -11.54
CA ALA A 196 -12.03 -7.38 -12.01
C ALA A 196 -13.20 -7.63 -12.98
N ALA A 197 -14.37 -7.04 -12.72
CA ALA A 197 -15.53 -7.13 -13.59
C ALA A 197 -15.29 -6.43 -14.94
N GLN A 198 -14.62 -5.29 -14.96
CA GLN A 198 -14.20 -4.62 -16.19
C GLN A 198 -13.22 -5.48 -17.01
N ALA A 199 -12.39 -6.27 -16.35
CA ALA A 199 -11.52 -7.27 -16.99
C ALA A 199 -12.25 -8.55 -17.43
N GLY A 200 -13.56 -8.67 -17.17
CA GLY A 200 -14.38 -9.80 -17.56
C GLY A 200 -14.41 -10.95 -16.56
N LEU A 201 -13.91 -10.80 -15.34
CA LEU A 201 -14.01 -11.82 -14.29
C LEU A 201 -15.35 -11.75 -13.58
N TYR A 202 -15.89 -12.94 -13.24
CA TYR A 202 -17.08 -13.03 -12.42
C TYR A 202 -16.71 -13.07 -10.94
N GLY A 203 -17.10 -12.02 -10.20
CA GLY A 203 -16.80 -11.82 -8.78
C GLY A 203 -18.02 -11.94 -7.88
N LEU A 204 -17.84 -12.51 -6.68
CA LEU A 204 -18.84 -12.61 -5.61
C LEU A 204 -18.28 -12.03 -4.31
N ASP A 205 -19.11 -11.33 -3.56
CA ASP A 205 -18.73 -10.84 -2.23
C ASP A 205 -19.01 -11.90 -1.16
N ILE A 206 -18.10 -11.95 -0.18
CA ILE A 206 -18.27 -12.73 1.04
C ILE A 206 -17.57 -12.00 2.19
N ALA A 207 -18.20 -11.91 3.36
CA ALA A 207 -17.48 -11.42 4.54
C ALA A 207 -16.48 -12.46 5.01
N ILE A 208 -15.34 -12.03 5.56
CA ILE A 208 -14.30 -12.96 6.02
C ILE A 208 -14.85 -13.91 7.10
N GLU A 209 -15.78 -13.44 7.92
CA GLU A 209 -16.46 -14.17 9.00
C GLU A 209 -17.44 -15.23 8.49
N ASP A 210 -17.84 -15.16 7.22
CA ASP A 210 -18.79 -16.11 6.60
C ASP A 210 -18.08 -17.27 5.87
N ILE A 211 -16.75 -17.25 5.83
CA ILE A 211 -15.99 -18.33 5.19
C ILE A 211 -15.97 -19.54 6.11
N GLY A 212 -16.53 -20.63 5.61
CA GLY A 212 -16.56 -21.94 6.29
C GLY A 212 -15.41 -22.85 5.88
N LEU A 213 -15.32 -24.00 6.55
CA LEU A 213 -14.40 -25.09 6.22
C LEU A 213 -15.17 -26.39 6.11
N SER A 214 -15.11 -27.05 4.96
CA SER A 214 -15.73 -28.36 4.72
C SER A 214 -14.99 -29.49 5.43
N GLU A 215 -15.62 -30.67 5.53
CA GLU A 215 -15.01 -31.85 6.16
C GLU A 215 -13.73 -32.32 5.47
N ASP A 216 -13.55 -32.04 4.19
CA ASP A 216 -12.36 -32.36 3.41
C ASP A 216 -11.31 -31.21 3.41
N GLY A 217 -11.49 -30.20 4.27
CA GLY A 217 -10.53 -29.12 4.49
C GLY A 217 -10.52 -28.04 3.42
N ARG A 218 -11.61 -27.88 2.64
CA ARG A 218 -11.78 -26.83 1.62
C ARG A 218 -12.55 -25.64 2.19
N PHE A 219 -12.12 -24.42 1.86
CA PHE A 219 -12.89 -23.24 2.23
C PHE A 219 -14.19 -23.17 1.42
N THR A 220 -15.29 -22.78 2.08
CA THR A 220 -16.61 -22.74 1.50
C THR A 220 -17.33 -21.42 1.79
N ALA A 221 -18.21 -21.03 0.89
CA ALA A 221 -19.18 -19.98 1.11
C ALA A 221 -20.37 -20.51 1.96
N LEU A 222 -21.32 -19.62 2.31
CA LEU A 222 -22.49 -19.95 3.15
C LEU A 222 -23.42 -21.01 2.58
N ASP A 223 -23.37 -21.27 1.28
CA ASP A 223 -24.13 -22.29 0.58
C ASP A 223 -23.35 -23.59 0.33
N ASP A 224 -22.26 -23.78 1.05
CA ASP A 224 -21.31 -24.88 0.91
C ASP A 224 -20.54 -24.94 -0.43
N THR A 225 -20.65 -23.90 -1.27
CA THR A 225 -19.87 -23.80 -2.50
C THR A 225 -18.38 -23.62 -2.15
N VAL A 226 -17.51 -24.44 -2.74
CA VAL A 226 -16.07 -24.35 -2.53
C VAL A 226 -15.51 -23.08 -3.13
N ILE A 227 -14.74 -22.34 -2.34
CA ILE A 227 -14.01 -21.13 -2.75
C ILE A 227 -12.70 -21.57 -3.42
N GLY A 228 -12.62 -21.43 -4.74
CA GLY A 228 -11.42 -21.78 -5.51
C GLY A 228 -10.41 -20.63 -5.59
N SER A 229 -10.86 -19.37 -5.57
CA SER A 229 -10.01 -18.18 -5.54
C SER A 229 -10.64 -17.09 -4.67
N LEU A 230 -9.80 -16.39 -3.92
CA LEU A 230 -10.22 -15.40 -2.94
C LEU A 230 -9.29 -14.19 -2.95
N PHE A 231 -9.84 -13.03 -3.31
CA PHE A 231 -9.23 -11.76 -2.95
C PHE A 231 -9.60 -11.43 -1.51
N LYS A 232 -8.60 -11.28 -0.65
CA LYS A 232 -8.81 -11.00 0.77
C LYS A 232 -8.20 -9.65 1.17
N LEU A 233 -8.96 -8.74 1.66
CA LEU A 233 -8.46 -7.56 2.36
C LEU A 233 -8.47 -7.86 3.88
N TYR A 234 -7.72 -8.90 4.24
CA TYR A 234 -7.56 -9.39 5.61
C TYR A 234 -6.12 -9.89 5.78
N PRO A 235 -5.41 -9.49 6.85
CA PRO A 235 -3.99 -9.77 6.99
C PRO A 235 -3.66 -11.27 6.99
N LEU A 236 -2.65 -11.65 6.23
CA LEU A 236 -2.27 -13.05 6.12
C LEU A 236 -1.76 -13.62 7.46
N GLU A 237 -1.05 -12.83 8.27
CA GLU A 237 -0.60 -13.24 9.61
C GLU A 237 -1.77 -13.52 10.57
N ASP A 238 -2.86 -12.73 10.46
CA ASP A 238 -4.06 -12.94 11.25
C ASP A 238 -4.81 -14.18 10.74
N LEU A 239 -4.95 -14.33 9.43
CA LEU A 239 -5.58 -15.50 8.80
C LEU A 239 -4.86 -16.81 9.18
N MET A 240 -3.52 -16.81 9.22
CA MET A 240 -2.72 -17.97 9.68
C MET A 240 -2.91 -18.28 11.18
N ALA A 241 -3.27 -17.30 11.98
CA ALA A 241 -3.45 -17.43 13.42
C ALA A 241 -4.87 -17.88 13.83
N GLU A 242 -5.84 -17.82 12.93
CA GLU A 242 -7.23 -18.20 13.19
C GLU A 242 -7.45 -19.71 13.22
N GLU A 243 -8.64 -20.13 13.69
CA GLU A 243 -9.02 -21.53 13.83
C GLU A 243 -8.85 -22.33 12.53
N PHE A 244 -9.26 -21.76 11.40
CA PHE A 244 -9.16 -22.40 10.09
C PHE A 244 -7.81 -22.17 9.38
N GLY A 245 -6.91 -21.39 9.98
CA GLY A 245 -5.61 -21.09 9.40
C GLY A 245 -4.78 -22.34 9.09
N ALA A 246 -4.87 -23.37 9.93
CA ALA A 246 -4.17 -24.64 9.71
C ALA A 246 -4.55 -25.34 8.39
N ALA A 247 -5.71 -25.06 7.82
CA ALA A 247 -6.18 -25.63 6.55
C ALA A 247 -5.61 -24.91 5.31
N LEU A 248 -5.08 -23.68 5.44
CA LEU A 248 -4.60 -22.86 4.32
C LEU A 248 -3.66 -23.61 3.37
N PRO A 249 -2.62 -24.33 3.84
CA PRO A 249 -1.67 -24.99 2.95
C PRO A 249 -2.28 -26.06 2.04
N ASP A 250 -3.31 -26.77 2.52
CA ASP A 250 -3.91 -27.93 1.86
C ASP A 250 -5.31 -27.67 1.28
N SER A 251 -5.90 -26.49 1.52
CA SER A 251 -7.26 -26.15 1.12
C SER A 251 -7.44 -26.06 -0.40
N GLY A 252 -6.36 -25.81 -1.13
CA GLY A 252 -6.38 -25.58 -2.57
C GLY A 252 -6.95 -24.23 -3.00
N VAL A 253 -7.26 -23.32 -2.07
CA VAL A 253 -7.68 -21.94 -2.39
C VAL A 253 -6.51 -21.16 -2.94
N GLN A 254 -6.75 -20.45 -4.05
CA GLN A 254 -5.80 -19.47 -4.56
C GLN A 254 -6.09 -18.10 -3.95
N LEU A 255 -5.16 -17.60 -3.17
CA LEU A 255 -5.28 -16.28 -2.55
C LEU A 255 -4.76 -15.16 -3.45
N LEU A 256 -5.38 -14.03 -3.41
CA LEU A 256 -4.88 -12.72 -3.76
C LEU A 256 -4.95 -11.83 -2.50
N GLU A 257 -3.87 -11.43 -1.92
CA GLU A 257 -2.48 -11.67 -2.31
C GLU A 257 -2.03 -13.08 -1.89
N PRO A 258 -1.07 -13.68 -2.63
CA PRO A 258 -0.62 -15.03 -2.38
C PRO A 258 0.26 -15.16 -1.13
N ALA A 259 0.41 -16.40 -0.63
CA ALA A 259 1.12 -16.71 0.61
C ALA A 259 2.56 -16.16 0.68
N TRP A 260 3.29 -16.14 -0.44
CA TRP A 260 4.68 -15.66 -0.45
C TRP A 260 4.80 -14.18 -0.09
N LYS A 261 3.73 -13.39 -0.23
CA LYS A 261 3.72 -11.98 0.17
C LYS A 261 3.77 -11.75 1.68
N ALA A 262 3.57 -12.79 2.49
CA ALA A 262 3.87 -12.74 3.92
C ALA A 262 5.31 -12.29 4.22
N VAL A 263 6.25 -12.57 3.32
CA VAL A 263 7.64 -12.12 3.42
C VAL A 263 7.74 -10.61 3.28
N LEU A 264 7.01 -10.02 2.33
CA LEU A 264 7.07 -8.58 2.01
C LEU A 264 6.18 -7.70 2.88
N SER A 265 5.19 -8.29 3.56
CA SER A 265 4.30 -7.56 4.48
C SER A 265 4.86 -7.49 5.90
N ASN A 266 6.01 -8.10 6.14
CA ASN A 266 6.72 -8.15 7.40
C ASN A 266 7.84 -7.09 7.41
N LYS A 267 7.84 -6.21 8.43
CA LYS A 267 8.85 -5.15 8.52
C LYS A 267 10.29 -5.66 8.70
N GLY A 268 10.46 -6.95 9.06
CA GLY A 268 11.77 -7.63 9.07
C GLY A 268 12.46 -7.69 7.71
N ILE A 269 11.71 -7.45 6.61
CA ILE A 269 12.29 -7.32 5.26
C ILE A 269 13.25 -6.12 5.18
N LEU A 270 13.03 -5.04 5.94
CA LEU A 270 13.85 -3.83 5.91
C LEU A 270 15.31 -4.06 6.37
N PRO A 271 15.58 -4.75 7.52
CA PRO A 271 16.92 -5.19 7.86
C PRO A 271 17.58 -6.08 6.81
N LEU A 272 16.83 -6.97 6.17
CA LEU A 272 17.36 -7.86 5.14
C LEU A 272 17.71 -7.08 3.87
N LEU A 273 16.88 -6.15 3.44
CA LEU A 273 17.18 -5.23 2.33
C LEU A 273 18.44 -4.42 2.62
N TRP A 274 18.56 -3.85 3.83
CA TRP A 274 19.75 -3.08 4.20
C TRP A 274 21.02 -3.95 4.22
N GLN A 275 20.95 -5.18 4.71
CA GLN A 275 22.09 -6.11 4.71
C GLN A 275 22.53 -6.48 3.28
N ARG A 276 21.57 -6.66 2.39
CA ARG A 276 21.83 -7.06 1.00
C ARG A 276 22.32 -5.89 0.14
N TYR A 277 21.75 -4.69 0.36
CA TYR A 277 22.00 -3.49 -0.41
C TYR A 277 22.42 -2.31 0.49
N PRO A 278 23.55 -2.42 1.19
CA PRO A 278 23.97 -1.40 2.13
C PRO A 278 24.28 -0.07 1.42
N ASN A 279 23.85 1.03 2.04
CA ASN A 279 23.99 2.39 1.51
C ASN A 279 23.18 2.69 0.24
N HIS A 280 22.19 1.85 -0.12
CA HIS A 280 21.27 2.19 -1.19
C HIS A 280 20.59 3.54 -0.91
N PRO A 281 20.52 4.47 -1.90
CA PRO A 281 20.08 5.85 -1.65
C PRO A 281 18.65 5.95 -1.10
N ASN A 282 17.77 5.01 -1.44
CA ASN A 282 16.38 5.02 -1.01
C ASN A 282 16.13 4.18 0.26
N LEU A 283 17.10 3.36 0.72
CA LEU A 283 16.98 2.60 1.95
C LEU A 283 17.41 3.42 3.17
N LEU A 284 16.91 3.04 4.32
CA LEU A 284 17.36 3.48 5.64
C LEU A 284 18.08 2.33 6.32
N GLU A 285 19.16 2.61 7.04
CA GLU A 285 19.82 1.61 7.87
C GLU A 285 18.81 0.94 8.80
N ALA A 286 18.76 -0.41 8.79
CA ALA A 286 17.82 -1.16 9.58
C ALA A 286 18.44 -2.44 10.13
N HIS A 287 18.00 -2.85 11.33
CA HIS A 287 18.48 -4.04 12.04
C HIS A 287 17.35 -4.71 12.78
N PHE A 288 17.42 -6.02 12.96
CA PHE A 288 16.59 -6.71 13.94
C PHE A 288 16.94 -6.20 15.35
N ASP A 289 15.93 -5.91 16.16
CA ASP A 289 16.12 -5.34 17.48
C ASP A 289 15.93 -6.42 18.55
N GLU A 290 17.02 -7.07 18.92
CA GLU A 290 17.05 -8.07 19.99
C GLU A 290 17.07 -7.42 21.38
N ASN A 291 17.27 -6.10 21.45
CA ASN A 291 17.47 -5.39 22.70
C ASN A 291 16.19 -4.71 23.17
N THR A 292 15.69 -5.13 24.32
CA THR A 292 14.56 -4.50 25.01
C THR A 292 14.92 -3.20 25.75
N GLY A 293 16.17 -2.73 25.60
CA GLY A 293 16.67 -1.51 26.23
C GLY A 293 16.11 -0.21 25.65
N THR A 294 16.67 0.91 26.12
CA THR A 294 16.29 2.25 25.64
C THR A 294 16.62 2.41 24.15
N LEU A 295 15.67 2.92 23.38
CA LEU A 295 15.87 3.23 21.96
C LEU A 295 16.89 4.36 21.82
N PRO A 296 18.02 4.18 21.09
CA PRO A 296 19.01 5.22 20.90
C PRO A 296 18.45 6.42 20.13
N SER A 297 19.03 7.60 20.35
CA SER A 297 18.73 8.81 19.58
C SER A 297 19.02 8.57 18.07
N GLY A 298 18.12 9.04 17.22
CA GLY A 298 18.20 8.87 15.77
C GLY A 298 17.69 7.51 15.25
N TRP A 299 16.90 6.80 16.05
CA TRP A 299 16.33 5.50 15.66
C TRP A 299 14.81 5.46 15.85
N VAL A 300 14.20 4.60 15.04
CA VAL A 300 12.79 4.20 15.13
C VAL A 300 12.73 2.72 15.44
N ARG A 301 11.89 2.30 16.39
CA ARG A 301 11.57 0.90 16.68
C ARG A 301 10.17 0.58 16.18
N LYS A 302 10.03 -0.54 15.46
CA LYS A 302 8.75 -1.00 14.89
C LYS A 302 8.59 -2.50 15.16
N PRO A 303 7.38 -2.99 15.53
CA PRO A 303 7.11 -4.44 15.51
C PRO A 303 7.25 -5.00 14.09
N LEU A 304 7.56 -6.30 13.96
CA LEU A 304 7.57 -6.97 12.64
C LEU A 304 6.23 -6.86 11.93
N TYR A 305 5.16 -7.13 12.66
CA TYR A 305 3.78 -6.96 12.22
C TYR A 305 3.16 -5.79 12.98
N SER A 306 2.79 -4.75 12.27
CA SER A 306 2.02 -3.62 12.81
C SER A 306 1.46 -2.80 11.66
N ARG A 307 0.31 -2.15 11.91
CA ARG A 307 -0.40 -1.31 10.95
C ARG A 307 -0.62 0.07 11.53
N GLU A 308 -0.86 1.06 10.67
CA GLU A 308 -1.32 2.41 11.05
C GLU A 308 -0.42 3.10 12.09
N GLY A 309 0.89 2.82 11.99
CA GLY A 309 1.87 3.36 12.92
C GLY A 309 1.76 2.84 14.36
N ALA A 310 0.91 1.84 14.64
CA ALA A 310 0.73 1.29 15.98
C ALA A 310 2.02 0.66 16.52
N ASN A 311 2.28 0.91 17.83
CA ASN A 311 3.50 0.47 18.55
C ASN A 311 4.83 0.95 17.93
N VAL A 312 4.81 1.98 17.09
CA VAL A 312 6.01 2.64 16.59
C VAL A 312 6.54 3.58 17.65
N SER A 313 7.85 3.53 17.90
CA SER A 313 8.56 4.44 18.78
C SER A 313 9.70 5.09 18.04
N LEU A 314 9.85 6.40 18.15
CA LEU A 314 10.98 7.13 17.59
C LEU A 314 11.69 7.95 18.66
N CYS A 315 13.02 7.96 18.58
CA CYS A 315 13.87 8.77 19.44
C CYS A 315 14.51 9.87 18.60
N LEU A 316 14.09 11.10 18.84
CA LEU A 316 14.60 12.28 18.12
C LEU A 316 16.06 12.54 18.45
N PRO A 317 16.81 13.33 17.63
CA PRO A 317 18.20 13.68 17.89
C PRO A 317 18.44 14.37 19.23
N ASP A 318 17.45 15.06 19.76
CA ASP A 318 17.50 15.70 21.08
C ASP A 318 17.15 14.76 22.26
N GLY A 319 16.92 13.47 21.97
CA GLY A 319 16.59 12.43 22.97
C GLY A 319 15.11 12.35 23.34
N ARG A 320 14.24 13.19 22.78
CA ARG A 320 12.79 13.06 23.00
C ARG A 320 12.27 11.79 22.37
N LEU A 321 11.42 11.07 23.11
CA LEU A 321 10.72 9.89 22.66
C LEU A 321 9.30 10.27 22.25
N GLU A 322 8.91 9.85 21.04
CA GLU A 322 7.53 9.86 20.58
C GLU A 322 7.12 8.41 20.33
N HIS A 323 5.91 8.02 20.69
CA HIS A 323 5.42 6.68 20.43
C HIS A 323 3.91 6.68 20.20
N SER A 324 3.46 5.69 19.45
CA SER A 324 2.05 5.36 19.28
C SER A 324 1.71 4.09 20.06
N ILE A 325 0.51 4.07 20.63
CA ILE A 325 -0.02 2.90 21.34
C ILE A 325 -0.63 1.95 20.31
N GLY A 326 -0.56 0.65 20.57
CA GLY A 326 -1.20 -0.37 19.73
C GLY A 326 -1.16 -1.76 20.38
N PRO A 327 -1.82 -2.74 19.78
CA PRO A 327 -1.95 -4.08 20.33
C PRO A 327 -0.76 -4.99 20.02
N TYR A 328 0.17 -4.56 19.15
CA TYR A 328 1.21 -5.43 18.60
C TYR A 328 2.34 -5.67 19.60
N ASN A 329 2.62 -6.95 19.85
CA ASN A 329 3.74 -7.40 20.65
C ASN A 329 4.58 -8.35 19.80
N GLY A 330 5.84 -8.49 20.10
CA GLY A 330 6.65 -9.50 19.41
C GLY A 330 8.02 -9.00 19.04
N PRO A 331 8.70 -9.66 18.09
CA PRO A 331 9.98 -9.20 17.61
C PRO A 331 9.88 -7.83 16.98
N PHE A 332 10.94 -7.04 17.13
CA PHE A 332 11.02 -5.69 16.62
C PHE A 332 12.19 -5.53 15.64
N ILE A 333 12.09 -4.51 14.83
CA ILE A 333 13.23 -3.94 14.11
C ILE A 333 13.53 -2.54 14.65
N ARG A 334 14.74 -2.07 14.43
CA ARG A 334 15.08 -0.65 14.48
C ARG A 334 15.51 -0.18 13.11
N GLN A 335 15.08 0.99 12.72
CA GLN A 335 15.41 1.65 11.47
C GLN A 335 15.95 3.05 11.78
N ALA A 336 16.95 3.51 11.04
CA ALA A 336 17.49 4.86 11.19
C ALA A 336 16.35 5.89 11.01
N LEU A 337 16.29 6.84 11.91
CA LEU A 337 15.28 7.89 11.87
C LEU A 337 15.51 8.80 10.66
N HIS A 338 14.52 8.86 9.81
CA HIS A 338 14.37 9.90 8.80
C HIS A 338 13.00 10.55 9.01
N VAL A 339 12.97 11.81 9.42
CA VAL A 339 11.71 12.49 9.79
C VAL A 339 10.96 12.85 8.52
N LEU A 340 9.62 12.64 8.53
CA LEU A 340 8.75 13.16 7.46
C LEU A 340 8.92 14.67 7.31
N PRO A 341 8.84 15.21 6.09
CA PRO A 341 8.90 16.66 5.88
C PRO A 341 7.75 17.36 6.62
N ASP A 342 8.07 18.51 7.20
CA ASP A 342 7.14 19.34 7.94
C ASP A 342 6.63 20.48 7.06
N PHE A 343 5.34 20.48 6.75
CA PHE A 343 4.64 21.55 6.04
C PHE A 343 3.68 22.25 7.03
N ASP A 344 4.24 23.09 7.89
CA ASP A 344 3.49 23.83 8.92
C ASP A 344 2.68 22.90 9.85
N GLY A 345 3.33 21.88 10.39
CA GLY A 345 2.73 20.86 11.26
C GLY A 345 1.97 19.75 10.54
N ASN A 346 2.09 19.66 9.21
CA ASN A 346 1.53 18.60 8.40
C ASN A 346 2.66 17.71 7.86
N TYR A 347 2.57 16.41 8.11
CA TYR A 347 3.59 15.41 7.81
C TYR A 347 3.08 14.40 6.77
N PRO A 348 3.38 14.60 5.48
CA PRO A 348 2.92 13.68 4.43
C PRO A 348 3.77 12.42 4.34
N LEU A 349 3.11 11.30 4.19
CA LEU A 349 3.65 10.01 3.79
C LEU A 349 3.16 9.68 2.38
N ILE A 350 4.08 9.33 1.47
CA ILE A 350 3.75 9.00 0.09
C ILE A 350 3.67 7.49 -0.06
N GLY A 351 2.49 6.98 -0.40
CA GLY A 351 2.29 5.60 -0.81
C GLY A 351 2.46 5.46 -2.32
N SER A 352 3.52 4.80 -2.77
CA SER A 352 3.73 4.48 -4.19
C SER A 352 3.17 3.11 -4.50
N TRP A 353 2.20 3.06 -5.41
CA TRP A 353 1.47 1.86 -5.80
C TRP A 353 2.14 1.13 -6.94
N LEU A 354 2.23 -0.18 -6.76
CA LEU A 354 2.66 -1.14 -7.78
C LEU A 354 1.46 -2.02 -8.14
N VAL A 355 1.25 -2.28 -9.42
CA VAL A 355 0.30 -3.28 -9.91
C VAL A 355 1.09 -4.24 -10.80
N GLY A 356 1.05 -5.55 -10.47
CA GLY A 356 2.07 -6.45 -10.99
C GLY A 356 3.46 -5.94 -10.60
N ASP A 357 4.32 -5.75 -11.58
CA ASP A 357 5.70 -5.26 -11.40
C ASP A 357 5.86 -3.76 -11.75
N GLU A 358 4.76 -3.07 -12.09
CA GLU A 358 4.78 -1.69 -12.57
C GLU A 358 4.42 -0.70 -11.47
N ALA A 359 5.28 0.32 -11.26
CA ALA A 359 4.92 1.48 -10.43
C ALA A 359 3.95 2.36 -11.24
N CYS A 360 2.73 2.55 -10.73
CA CYS A 360 1.64 3.10 -11.54
C CYS A 360 0.88 4.27 -10.90
N GLY A 361 1.27 4.71 -9.70
CA GLY A 361 0.63 5.87 -9.09
C GLY A 361 1.05 6.13 -7.66
N ILE A 362 0.62 7.25 -7.11
CA ILE A 362 0.84 7.61 -5.71
C ILE A 362 -0.43 8.06 -5.01
N GLY A 363 -0.50 7.79 -3.71
CA GLY A 363 -1.45 8.37 -2.76
C GLY A 363 -0.69 9.08 -1.63
N ILE A 364 -1.28 10.10 -1.03
CA ILE A 364 -0.63 10.86 0.04
C ILE A 364 -1.51 10.87 1.28
N ARG A 365 -0.98 10.30 2.37
CA ARG A 365 -1.57 10.39 3.69
C ARG A 365 -0.84 11.44 4.51
N GLU A 366 -1.57 12.36 5.09
CA GLU A 366 -1.05 13.49 5.85
C GLU A 366 -1.54 13.44 7.30
N ASP A 367 -0.62 13.44 8.26
CA ASP A 367 -0.93 13.48 9.69
C ASP A 367 -0.35 14.77 10.32
N ASN A 368 -0.87 15.16 11.48
CA ASN A 368 -0.29 16.21 12.32
C ASN A 368 0.77 15.64 13.29
N SER A 369 1.10 14.38 13.17
CA SER A 369 2.12 13.64 13.90
C SER A 369 3.22 13.14 12.97
N ARG A 370 4.45 12.99 13.46
CA ARG A 370 5.56 12.36 12.72
C ARG A 370 5.38 10.86 12.51
N ILE A 371 4.49 10.25 13.29
CA ILE A 371 4.04 8.87 13.10
C ILE A 371 2.68 8.96 12.40
N THR A 372 2.59 8.48 11.17
CA THR A 372 1.34 8.43 10.41
C THR A 372 0.42 7.39 11.05
N ARG A 373 -0.74 7.83 11.52
CA ARG A 373 -1.73 7.00 12.22
C ARG A 373 -2.92 6.71 11.31
N ASP A 374 -3.83 5.89 11.77
CA ASP A 374 -5.11 5.62 11.15
C ASP A 374 -5.92 6.91 10.85
N SER A 375 -5.86 7.88 11.78
CA SER A 375 -6.49 9.19 11.63
C SER A 375 -5.84 10.13 10.59
N ALA A 376 -4.83 9.66 9.84
CA ALA A 376 -4.20 10.44 8.78
C ALA A 376 -5.20 10.72 7.65
N ARG A 377 -5.19 11.95 7.16
CA ARG A 377 -6.05 12.39 6.05
C ARG A 377 -5.43 12.00 4.72
N PHE A 378 -6.26 11.69 3.74
CA PHE A 378 -5.83 11.55 2.35
C PHE A 378 -5.96 12.90 1.63
N LEU A 379 -4.87 13.37 1.03
CA LEU A 379 -4.83 14.59 0.22
C LEU A 379 -4.47 14.26 -1.23
N PRO A 380 -5.09 14.92 -2.22
CA PRO A 380 -4.76 14.72 -3.63
C PRO A 380 -3.39 15.30 -3.98
N HIS A 381 -2.86 14.86 -5.10
CA HIS A 381 -1.64 15.41 -5.68
C HIS A 381 -1.88 15.90 -7.11
N ALA A 382 -0.97 16.73 -7.62
CA ALA A 382 -0.94 17.13 -9.00
C ALA A 382 0.50 17.32 -9.50
N ILE A 383 0.75 16.95 -10.74
CA ILE A 383 1.96 17.31 -11.47
C ILE A 383 1.71 18.64 -12.13
N ILE A 384 2.48 19.67 -11.73
CA ILE A 384 2.37 21.01 -12.26
C ILE A 384 3.75 21.43 -12.78
N ASP A 385 4.05 21.08 -14.01
CA ASP A 385 5.21 21.58 -14.71
C ASP A 385 4.84 22.86 -15.48
N HIS A 386 5.82 23.73 -15.66
CA HIS A 386 5.64 24.82 -16.60
C HIS A 386 5.32 24.24 -17.98
N ALA A 387 4.27 24.78 -18.63
CA ALA A 387 3.94 24.36 -19.98
C ALA A 387 5.21 24.31 -20.84
N PRO A 388 5.43 23.25 -21.63
CA PRO A 388 6.58 23.19 -22.51
C PRO A 388 6.60 24.48 -23.35
N PRO A 389 7.79 25.08 -23.59
CA PRO A 389 7.85 26.30 -24.39
C PRO A 389 7.15 26.03 -25.71
N VAL A 390 6.13 26.83 -26.01
CA VAL A 390 5.43 26.76 -27.29
C VAL A 390 6.50 26.83 -28.38
N SER A 391 6.75 25.75 -29.08
CA SER A 391 7.68 25.75 -30.21
C SER A 391 7.13 26.79 -31.19
N SER A 392 7.78 27.92 -31.28
CA SER A 392 7.50 28.92 -32.31
C SER A 392 7.77 28.24 -33.66
N SER A 393 6.71 27.69 -34.24
CA SER A 393 6.77 27.26 -35.63
C SER A 393 7.06 28.52 -36.46
N THR A 394 8.31 28.73 -36.80
CA THR A 394 8.72 29.70 -37.79
C THR A 394 8.05 29.30 -39.10
N ARG A 395 6.95 29.96 -39.43
CA ARG A 395 6.40 29.89 -40.77
C ARG A 395 7.44 30.50 -41.71
N ILE A 396 8.19 29.67 -42.38
CA ILE A 396 8.96 30.10 -43.56
C ILE A 396 7.93 30.24 -44.68
N TYR A 397 7.61 31.46 -45.01
CA TYR A 397 6.93 31.76 -46.28
C TYR A 397 8.00 31.72 -47.38
N LEU A 398 7.88 30.77 -48.30
CA LEU A 398 8.48 30.78 -49.64
C LEU A 398 7.48 31.39 -50.62
#